data_073b0c418e05e0ba6e48225d15b63807
#
_entry.id   073b0c418e05e0ba6e48225d15b63807
#
_cell.length_a   1.000
_cell.length_b   1.000
_cell.length_c   1.000
_cell.angle_alpha   90.00
_cell.angle_beta   90.00
_cell.angle_gamma   90.00
#
_symmetry.space_group_name_H-M   'P 1'
#
loop_
_entity.id
_entity.type
_entity.pdbx_description
1 polymer ?
#
loop_
_entity_poly.entity_id
_entity_poly.type
_entity_poly.pdbx_seq_one_letter_code
_entity_poly.pdbx_strand_id
1 'polypeptide(L)'
;LFRSQELIVRKLELLREVIPVPYQKIKLYVLCGYDWEGTWKADFWAKDIRDVFIRIEILMRYKCLTYLMRYAAWERAPEIYKGMYINLSRWCNQPAQYSKKSLREFCTGQGEYSSCFRYLTAFEALHPEMAHYLDMKYEEVQYGKIYG
;
A
#
# COMPACT_ATOMS: atom_id res chain seq x y z
N LEU A 1 -16.38 -3.12 -0.69
CA LEU A 1 -15.50 -2.90 0.46
C LEU A 1 -15.92 -3.77 1.63
N PHE A 2 -14.95 -4.33 2.34
CA PHE A 2 -15.20 -5.00 3.60
C PHE A 2 -15.60 -3.99 4.66
N ARG A 3 -16.31 -4.46 5.70
CA ARG A 3 -16.82 -3.60 6.77
C ARG A 3 -15.72 -2.75 7.44
N SER A 4 -14.54 -3.33 7.64
CA SER A 4 -13.39 -2.62 8.22
C SER A 4 -12.92 -1.47 7.31
N GLN A 5 -12.98 -1.67 6.00
CA GLN A 5 -12.59 -0.66 5.02
C GLN A 5 -13.61 0.49 4.99
N GLU A 6 -14.89 0.17 5.09
CA GLU A 6 -15.95 1.20 5.20
C GLU A 6 -15.75 2.06 6.44
N LEU A 7 -15.36 1.46 7.54
CA LEU A 7 -15.09 2.19 8.78
C LEU A 7 -13.91 3.15 8.62
N ILE A 8 -12.84 2.70 7.95
CA ILE A 8 -11.68 3.56 7.66
C ILE A 8 -12.11 4.76 6.81
N VAL A 9 -12.88 4.52 5.75
CA VAL A 9 -13.39 5.57 4.87
C VAL A 9 -14.18 6.60 5.67
N ARG A 10 -15.11 6.14 6.51
CA ARG A 10 -15.94 7.02 7.33
C ARG A 10 -15.09 7.89 8.25
N LYS A 11 -14.10 7.30 8.91
CA LYS A 11 -13.20 8.04 9.81
C LYS A 11 -12.36 9.07 9.05
N LEU A 12 -11.90 8.72 7.86
CA LEU A 12 -11.13 9.66 7.03
C LEU A 12 -11.99 10.82 6.55
N GLU A 13 -13.24 10.57 6.20
CA GLU A 13 -14.17 11.63 5.83
C GLU A 13 -14.35 12.62 6.98
N LEU A 14 -14.59 12.11 8.19
CA LEU A 14 -14.73 12.95 9.38
C LEU A 14 -13.44 13.74 9.67
N LEU A 15 -12.29 13.08 9.54
CA LEU A 15 -11.00 13.72 9.76
C LEU A 15 -10.78 14.88 8.77
N ARG A 16 -11.15 14.68 7.50
CA ARG A 16 -11.00 15.72 6.48
C ARG A 16 -12.01 16.84 6.57
N GLU A 17 -13.13 16.64 7.27
CA GLU A 17 -14.02 17.74 7.62
C GLU A 17 -13.34 18.70 8.60
N VAL A 18 -12.54 18.16 9.53
CA VAL A 18 -11.85 18.94 10.55
C VAL A 18 -10.54 19.52 10.02
N ILE A 19 -9.81 18.72 9.22
CA ILE A 19 -8.51 19.11 8.66
C ILE A 19 -8.60 19.01 7.13
N PRO A 20 -9.10 20.06 6.46
CA PRO A 20 -9.30 20.02 5.01
C PRO A 20 -7.99 19.95 4.21
N VAL A 21 -8.06 19.36 3.03
CA VAL A 21 -6.99 19.44 2.04
C VAL A 21 -6.96 20.87 1.50
N PRO A 22 -5.79 21.51 1.27
CA PRO A 22 -4.42 20.99 1.42
C PRO A 22 -3.69 21.43 2.69
N TYR A 23 -4.41 21.98 3.67
CA TYR A 23 -3.79 22.73 4.78
C TYR A 23 -2.85 21.91 5.65
N GLN A 24 -3.07 20.62 5.78
CA GLN A 24 -2.19 19.79 6.59
C GLN A 24 -2.02 18.41 5.99
N LYS A 25 -0.76 17.97 5.88
CA LYS A 25 -0.45 16.59 5.53
C LYS A 25 -0.74 15.69 6.73
N ILE A 26 -1.45 14.61 6.47
CA ILE A 26 -1.79 13.61 7.47
C ILE A 26 -1.10 12.31 7.08
N LYS A 27 -0.36 11.74 8.04
CA LYS A 27 0.33 10.45 7.85
C LYS A 27 -0.33 9.42 8.75
N LEU A 28 -0.72 8.29 8.18
CA LEU A 28 -1.35 7.21 8.94
C LEU A 28 -0.53 5.93 8.83
N TYR A 29 -0.51 5.17 9.91
CA TYR A 29 0.18 3.89 9.96
C TYR A 29 -0.69 2.80 9.37
N VAL A 30 -0.06 1.94 8.56
CA VAL A 30 -0.69 0.74 8.00
C VAL A 30 0.15 -0.46 8.44
N LEU A 31 -0.44 -1.35 9.23
CA LEU A 31 0.22 -2.57 9.66
C LEU A 31 0.08 -3.64 8.58
N CYS A 32 1.16 -4.33 8.28
CA CYS A 32 1.15 -5.45 7.35
C CYS A 32 1.84 -6.67 7.94
N GLY A 33 1.53 -7.85 7.40
CA GLY A 33 2.15 -9.10 7.82
C GLY A 33 1.58 -9.67 9.11
N TYR A 34 0.47 -9.15 9.61
CA TYR A 34 -0.17 -9.63 10.83
C TYR A 34 -1.38 -10.49 10.50
N ASP A 35 -1.34 -11.75 10.93
CA ASP A 35 -2.43 -12.70 10.75
C ASP A 35 -3.22 -12.83 12.06
N TRP A 36 -4.49 -12.44 12.01
CA TRP A 36 -5.39 -12.54 13.16
C TRP A 36 -5.54 -13.98 13.66
N GLU A 37 -5.48 -14.96 12.75
CA GLU A 37 -5.58 -16.37 13.11
C GLU A 37 -4.29 -16.92 13.70
N GLY A 38 -3.17 -16.21 13.51
CA GLY A 38 -1.86 -16.60 14.04
C GLY A 38 -1.24 -17.79 13.36
N THR A 39 -1.67 -18.15 12.14
CA THR A 39 -1.24 -19.37 11.44
C THR A 39 -0.32 -19.10 10.25
N TRP A 40 -0.42 -17.92 9.64
CA TRP A 40 0.34 -17.54 8.42
C TRP A 40 0.33 -18.65 7.36
N LYS A 41 -0.89 -19.09 6.98
CA LYS A 41 -1.08 -20.06 5.91
C LYS A 41 -0.54 -19.54 4.58
N ALA A 42 -0.31 -20.45 3.62
CA ALA A 42 0.29 -20.09 2.35
C ALA A 42 -0.45 -18.98 1.59
N ASP A 43 -1.78 -18.93 1.68
CA ASP A 43 -2.60 -17.93 1.00
C ASP A 43 -2.68 -16.59 1.74
N PHE A 44 -2.17 -16.52 2.97
CA PHE A 44 -2.24 -15.30 3.77
C PHE A 44 -1.50 -14.13 3.11
N TRP A 45 -0.31 -14.40 2.58
CA TRP A 45 0.59 -13.33 2.13
C TRP A 45 0.04 -12.53 0.95
N ALA A 46 -0.52 -13.22 -0.03
CA ALA A 46 -1.13 -12.54 -1.18
C ALA A 46 -2.33 -11.70 -0.75
N LYS A 47 -3.16 -12.24 0.14
CA LYS A 47 -4.32 -11.53 0.68
C LYS A 47 -3.91 -10.32 1.49
N ASP A 48 -2.87 -10.44 2.30
CA ASP A 48 -2.36 -9.35 3.13
C ASP A 48 -1.83 -8.20 2.25
N ILE A 49 -1.04 -8.52 1.23
CA ILE A 49 -0.52 -7.51 0.31
C ILE A 49 -1.65 -6.83 -0.46
N ARG A 50 -2.66 -7.57 -0.90
CA ARG A 50 -3.85 -6.99 -1.52
C ARG A 50 -4.53 -6.00 -0.58
N ASP A 51 -4.70 -6.39 0.68
CA ASP A 51 -5.32 -5.54 1.68
C ASP A 51 -4.50 -4.27 1.95
N VAL A 52 -3.17 -4.40 1.96
CA VAL A 52 -2.28 -3.24 2.06
C VAL A 52 -2.51 -2.27 0.90
N PHE A 53 -2.57 -2.77 -0.34
CA PHE A 53 -2.84 -1.93 -1.50
C PHE A 53 -4.19 -1.23 -1.42
N ILE A 54 -5.23 -1.95 -0.98
CA ILE A 54 -6.56 -1.38 -0.82
C ILE A 54 -6.53 -0.24 0.20
N ARG A 55 -5.87 -0.45 1.33
CA ARG A 55 -5.75 0.59 2.36
C ARG A 55 -4.93 1.78 1.87
N ILE A 56 -3.86 1.55 1.12
CA ILE A 56 -3.08 2.61 0.49
C ILE A 56 -3.95 3.44 -0.46
N GLU A 57 -4.75 2.77 -1.29
CA GLU A 57 -5.65 3.47 -2.22
C GLU A 57 -6.64 4.35 -1.45
N ILE A 58 -7.24 3.82 -0.39
CA ILE A 58 -8.15 4.59 0.46
C ILE A 58 -7.45 5.83 1.03
N LEU A 59 -6.23 5.67 1.56
CA LEU A 59 -5.46 6.78 2.11
C LEU A 59 -5.14 7.83 1.03
N MET A 60 -4.76 7.40 -0.16
CA MET A 60 -4.50 8.31 -1.28
C MET A 60 -5.73 9.11 -1.68
N ARG A 61 -6.91 8.48 -1.65
CA ARG A 61 -8.18 9.16 -1.98
C ARG A 61 -8.51 10.28 -1.01
N TYR A 62 -8.05 10.17 0.22
CA TYR A 62 -8.24 11.23 1.23
C TYR A 62 -6.98 12.06 1.43
N LYS A 63 -6.03 11.93 0.49
CA LYS A 63 -4.77 12.68 0.45
C LYS A 63 -3.95 12.54 1.74
N CYS A 64 -3.99 11.35 2.30
CA CYS A 64 -3.18 10.97 3.45
C CYS A 64 -1.93 10.24 3.00
N LEU A 65 -0.82 10.50 3.70
CA LEU A 65 0.42 9.76 3.51
C LEU A 65 0.34 8.44 4.29
N THR A 66 1.08 7.46 3.82
CA THR A 66 1.14 6.13 4.44
C THR A 66 2.49 5.91 5.09
N TYR A 67 2.48 5.42 6.33
CA TYR A 67 3.67 4.83 6.93
C TYR A 67 3.41 3.34 7.13
N LEU A 68 4.15 2.50 6.41
CA LEU A 68 3.96 1.07 6.45
C LEU A 68 4.78 0.47 7.59
N MET A 69 4.09 -0.26 8.48
CA MET A 69 4.71 -0.97 9.61
C MET A 69 4.62 -2.46 9.36
N ARG A 70 5.76 -3.14 9.37
CA ARG A 70 5.82 -4.59 9.18
C ARG A 70 5.77 -5.29 10.52
N TYR A 71 4.77 -6.13 10.72
CA TYR A 71 4.75 -7.03 11.88
C TYR A 71 5.90 -8.03 11.75
N ALA A 72 6.53 -8.39 12.87
CA ALA A 72 7.75 -9.20 12.89
C ALA A 72 7.68 -10.48 12.04
N ALA A 73 6.49 -11.10 11.93
CA ALA A 73 6.29 -12.31 11.15
C ALA A 73 6.50 -12.12 9.63
N TRP A 74 6.63 -10.89 9.13
CA TRP A 74 6.86 -10.65 7.70
C TRP A 74 8.06 -11.39 7.16
N GLU A 75 9.03 -11.68 8.00
CA GLU A 75 10.23 -12.44 7.63
C GLU A 75 9.94 -13.91 7.28
N ARG A 76 8.78 -14.41 7.67
CA ARG A 76 8.34 -15.77 7.34
C ARG A 76 7.77 -15.87 5.93
N ALA A 77 7.49 -14.75 5.28
CA ALA A 77 6.90 -14.74 3.96
C ALA A 77 7.81 -15.42 2.93
N PRO A 78 7.23 -16.08 1.92
CA PRO A 78 8.00 -16.50 0.75
C PRO A 78 8.73 -15.32 0.13
N GLU A 79 9.85 -15.57 -0.53
CA GLU A 79 10.77 -14.55 -0.99
C GLU A 79 10.12 -13.43 -1.78
N ILE A 80 9.20 -13.75 -2.72
CA ILE A 80 8.54 -12.73 -3.54
C ILE A 80 7.72 -11.77 -2.67
N TYR A 81 6.95 -12.30 -1.73
CA TYR A 81 6.14 -11.47 -0.84
C TYR A 81 7.00 -10.67 0.13
N LYS A 82 8.05 -11.30 0.64
CA LYS A 82 9.02 -10.63 1.50
C LYS A 82 9.65 -9.44 0.77
N GLY A 83 10.05 -9.64 -0.48
CA GLY A 83 10.56 -8.57 -1.33
C GLY A 83 9.54 -7.45 -1.55
N MET A 84 8.27 -7.80 -1.72
CA MET A 84 7.21 -6.81 -1.89
C MET A 84 6.97 -6.00 -0.62
N TYR A 85 7.03 -6.61 0.56
CA TYR A 85 6.95 -5.85 1.81
C TYR A 85 8.08 -4.84 1.94
N ILE A 86 9.29 -5.21 1.54
CA ILE A 86 10.43 -4.30 1.53
C ILE A 86 10.18 -3.16 0.54
N ASN A 87 9.75 -3.47 -0.68
CA ASN A 87 9.46 -2.48 -1.71
C ASN A 87 8.39 -1.49 -1.26
N LEU A 88 7.29 -2.01 -0.72
CA LEU A 88 6.18 -1.19 -0.22
C LEU A 88 6.64 -0.27 0.92
N SER A 89 7.42 -0.79 1.86
CA SER A 89 7.92 0.02 2.99
C SER A 89 8.84 1.12 2.51
N ARG A 90 9.76 0.81 1.58
CA ARG A 90 10.70 1.79 1.05
C ARG A 90 10.00 2.90 0.30
N TRP A 91 8.97 2.57 -0.47
CA TRP A 91 8.18 3.54 -1.22
C TRP A 91 7.28 4.38 -0.31
N CYS A 92 6.45 3.73 0.50
CA CYS A 92 5.50 4.40 1.38
C CYS A 92 6.19 5.33 2.38
N ASN A 93 7.31 4.89 2.94
CA ASN A 93 7.95 5.57 4.05
C ASN A 93 8.90 6.69 3.61
N GLN A 94 8.91 7.00 2.33
CA GLN A 94 9.62 8.14 1.75
C GLN A 94 8.60 9.08 1.10
N PRO A 95 8.07 10.07 1.84
CA PRO A 95 6.99 10.93 1.34
C PRO A 95 7.25 11.56 -0.02
N ALA A 96 8.50 11.96 -0.30
CA ALA A 96 8.86 12.54 -1.58
C ALA A 96 8.72 11.55 -2.74
N GLN A 97 8.97 10.28 -2.50
CA GLN A 97 8.80 9.22 -3.50
C GLN A 97 7.32 8.83 -3.63
N TYR A 98 6.69 8.58 -2.49
CA TYR A 98 5.29 8.15 -2.42
C TYR A 98 4.35 9.17 -3.07
N SER A 99 4.55 10.46 -2.81
CA SER A 99 3.64 11.50 -3.31
C SER A 99 3.78 11.77 -4.81
N LYS A 100 4.89 11.40 -5.42
CA LYS A 100 5.18 11.73 -6.82
C LYS A 100 5.26 10.54 -7.76
N LYS A 101 5.50 9.34 -7.22
CA LYS A 101 5.73 8.13 -8.02
C LYS A 101 4.78 7.03 -7.64
N SER A 102 4.37 6.23 -8.63
CA SER A 102 3.75 4.94 -8.35
C SER A 102 4.81 3.98 -7.81
N LEU A 103 4.37 2.85 -7.24
CA LEU A 103 5.30 1.82 -6.83
C LEU A 103 6.10 1.29 -8.01
N ARG A 104 5.47 1.12 -9.17
CA ARG A 104 6.16 0.68 -10.41
C ARG A 104 7.26 1.67 -10.79
N GLU A 105 6.97 2.95 -10.80
CA GLU A 105 7.96 3.97 -11.14
C GLU A 105 9.11 3.98 -10.14
N PHE A 106 8.79 3.84 -8.86
CA PHE A 106 9.81 3.77 -7.81
C PHE A 106 10.75 2.58 -8.03
N CYS A 107 10.19 1.39 -8.26
CA CYS A 107 10.99 0.17 -8.43
C CYS A 107 11.79 0.20 -9.74
N THR A 108 11.19 0.69 -10.82
CA THR A 108 11.87 0.84 -12.11
C THR A 108 13.05 1.79 -12.00
N GLY A 109 12.88 2.87 -11.22
CA GLY A 109 13.94 3.84 -10.98
C GLY A 109 15.14 3.29 -10.22
N GLN A 110 15.01 2.15 -9.55
CA GLN A 110 16.12 1.48 -8.88
C GLN A 110 17.01 0.71 -9.86
N GLY A 111 16.58 0.57 -11.13
CA GLY A 111 17.31 -0.15 -12.16
C GLY A 111 16.78 -1.56 -12.39
N GLU A 112 16.85 -2.02 -13.64
CA GLU A 112 16.27 -3.31 -14.04
C GLU A 112 16.96 -4.53 -13.40
N TYR A 113 18.18 -4.36 -12.91
CA TYR A 113 18.93 -5.41 -12.23
C TYR A 113 18.78 -5.37 -10.72
N SER A 114 18.05 -4.39 -10.19
CA SER A 114 17.83 -4.28 -8.74
C SER A 114 16.92 -5.38 -8.23
N SER A 115 17.10 -5.76 -6.97
CA SER A 115 16.17 -6.69 -6.31
C SER A 115 14.77 -6.11 -6.24
N CYS A 116 14.66 -4.79 -6.05
CA CYS A 116 13.40 -4.06 -6.02
C CYS A 116 12.59 -4.32 -7.30
N PHE A 117 13.20 -4.09 -8.46
CA PHE A 117 12.55 -4.32 -9.75
C PHE A 117 12.23 -5.79 -9.99
N ARG A 118 13.14 -6.68 -9.65
CA ARG A 118 12.95 -8.12 -9.84
C ARG A 118 11.78 -8.66 -9.03
N TYR A 119 11.64 -8.25 -7.78
CA TYR A 119 10.52 -8.68 -6.94
C TYR A 119 9.19 -8.12 -7.44
N LEU A 120 9.17 -6.87 -7.89
CA LEU A 120 7.96 -6.29 -8.47
C LEU A 120 7.51 -7.07 -9.71
N THR A 121 8.44 -7.35 -10.60
CA THR A 121 8.16 -8.09 -11.84
C THR A 121 7.66 -9.50 -11.53
N ALA A 122 8.31 -10.20 -10.60
CA ALA A 122 7.91 -11.54 -10.19
C ALA A 122 6.50 -11.53 -9.53
N PHE A 123 6.24 -10.54 -8.70
CA PHE A 123 4.92 -10.40 -8.07
C PHE A 123 3.83 -10.14 -9.11
N GLU A 124 4.07 -9.26 -10.05
CA GLU A 124 3.09 -8.95 -11.10
C GLU A 124 2.81 -10.18 -11.98
N ALA A 125 3.84 -10.96 -12.31
CA ALA A 125 3.68 -12.19 -13.08
C ALA A 125 2.81 -13.21 -12.33
N LEU A 126 2.97 -13.28 -11.01
CA LEU A 126 2.20 -14.20 -10.17
C LEU A 126 0.78 -13.70 -9.88
N HIS A 127 0.60 -12.40 -9.80
CA HIS A 127 -0.67 -11.75 -9.46
C HIS A 127 -1.02 -10.62 -10.44
N PRO A 128 -1.28 -10.95 -11.72
CA PRO A 128 -1.58 -9.92 -12.72
C PRO A 128 -2.85 -9.12 -12.40
N GLU A 129 -3.77 -9.69 -11.61
CA GLU A 129 -4.98 -9.01 -11.16
C GLU A 129 -4.71 -7.84 -10.22
N MET A 130 -3.51 -7.76 -9.66
CA MET A 130 -3.11 -6.66 -8.79
C MET A 130 -2.27 -5.60 -9.51
N ALA A 131 -2.04 -5.76 -10.81
CA ALA A 131 -1.15 -4.86 -11.56
C ALA A 131 -1.56 -3.39 -11.49
N HIS A 132 -2.86 -3.11 -11.44
CA HIS A 132 -3.36 -1.74 -11.39
C HIS A 132 -2.93 -1.01 -10.10
N TYR A 133 -2.73 -1.73 -9.00
CA TYR A 133 -2.22 -1.12 -7.77
C TYR A 133 -0.78 -0.63 -7.89
N LEU A 134 0.00 -1.28 -8.77
CA LEU A 134 1.40 -0.92 -8.95
C LEU A 134 1.55 0.44 -9.65
N ASP A 135 0.51 0.87 -10.35
CA ASP A 135 0.50 2.10 -11.13
C ASP A 135 -0.24 3.26 -10.46
N MET A 136 -0.77 3.04 -9.25
CA MET A 136 -1.44 4.11 -8.50
C MET A 136 -0.46 5.21 -8.13
N LYS A 137 -0.86 6.46 -8.37
CA LYS A 137 -0.08 7.64 -7.98
C LYS A 137 -0.91 8.54 -7.07
N TYR A 138 -0.31 8.94 -5.97
CA TYR A 138 -0.93 9.86 -5.01
C TYR A 138 -1.49 11.11 -5.69
N GLU A 139 -0.74 11.70 -6.63
CA GLU A 139 -1.16 12.91 -7.34
C GLU A 139 -2.37 12.68 -8.25
N GLU A 140 -2.55 11.48 -8.77
CA GLU A 140 -3.56 11.17 -9.79
C GLU A 140 -4.83 10.54 -9.18
N VAL A 141 -4.74 9.97 -8.00
CA VAL A 141 -5.90 9.34 -7.36
C VAL A 141 -6.92 10.42 -6.99
N GLN A 142 -8.14 10.21 -7.47
CA GLN A 142 -9.23 11.16 -7.29
C GLN A 142 -9.67 11.21 -5.83
N TYR A 143 -9.89 12.42 -5.31
CA TYR A 143 -10.34 12.61 -3.94
C TYR A 143 -11.74 12.02 -3.72
N GLY A 144 -11.93 11.40 -2.57
CA GLY A 144 -13.23 10.92 -2.11
C GLY A 144 -13.46 9.43 -2.35
N LYS A 145 -14.67 8.98 -2.08
CA LYS A 145 -15.05 7.56 -2.14
C LYS A 145 -14.84 6.97 -3.53
N ILE A 146 -14.49 5.67 -3.57
CA ILE A 146 -14.37 4.91 -4.80
C ILE A 146 -15.71 4.83 -5.52
N TYR A 147 -16.80 4.69 -4.75
CA TYR A 147 -18.18 4.68 -5.26
C TYR A 147 -18.89 5.91 -4.72
N GLY A 148 -19.34 6.73 -5.64
CA GLY A 148 -19.99 8.00 -5.33
C GLY A 148 -21.13 7.92 -4.34
#